data_0c11d9e791ac703d7d5e68244e54a17b
#
_entry.id   0c11d9e791ac703d7d5e68244e54a17b
#
_cell.length_a   1.000
_cell.length_b   1.000
_cell.length_c   1.000
_cell.angle_alpha   90.00
_cell.angle_beta   90.00
_cell.angle_gamma   90.00
#
_symmetry.space_group_name_H-M   'P 1'
#
loop_
_entity.id
_entity.type
_entity.pdbx_description
1 polymer ?
#
loop_
_entity_poly.entity_id
_entity_poly.type
_entity_poly.pdbx_seq_one_letter_code
_entity_poly.pdbx_strand_id
1 'polypeptide(L)'
;MKNLLLFTLFIFTLFSCEKDQNLPAPYYSIEGKWLIEGMIPDGNTMYLYEDGLRYTYYCVEGDCEALYNSYEANDGNHIPGPLNYTYENDILTVDLNFGNELVTPITFECDGGEAIFETPGYSLFRLNSGCN
;
A
#
# COMPACT_ATOMS: atom_id res chain seq x y z
N MET A 1 -2.22 -22.17 -66.80
CA MET A 1 -1.46 -21.15 -66.06
C MET A 1 -2.18 -20.95 -64.72
N LYS A 2 -1.61 -21.51 -63.64
CA LYS A 2 -2.22 -21.55 -62.31
C LYS A 2 -1.63 -20.43 -61.48
N ASN A 3 -2.44 -19.43 -61.13
CA ASN A 3 -2.05 -18.37 -60.23
C ASN A 3 -2.14 -18.88 -58.81
N LEU A 4 -0.99 -19.08 -58.19
CA LEU A 4 -0.86 -19.44 -56.78
C LEU A 4 -0.90 -18.14 -55.96
N LEU A 5 -2.04 -17.84 -55.36
CA LEU A 5 -2.23 -16.72 -54.46
C LEU A 5 -1.64 -17.13 -53.09
N LEU A 6 -0.47 -16.58 -52.80
CA LEU A 6 0.18 -16.77 -51.52
C LEU A 6 -0.50 -15.85 -50.49
N PHE A 7 -1.37 -16.43 -49.65
CA PHE A 7 -2.01 -15.73 -48.55
C PHE A 7 -1.02 -15.73 -47.36
N THR A 8 -0.23 -14.67 -47.24
CA THR A 8 0.60 -14.45 -46.08
C THR A 8 -0.29 -14.00 -44.92
N LEU A 9 -0.61 -14.98 -44.05
CA LEU A 9 -1.29 -14.74 -42.78
C LEU A 9 -0.33 -14.04 -41.81
N PHE A 10 -0.50 -12.73 -41.71
CA PHE A 10 0.26 -11.92 -40.75
C PHE A 10 -0.35 -12.15 -39.34
N ILE A 11 0.26 -13.06 -38.57
CA ILE A 11 -0.13 -13.30 -37.21
C ILE A 11 0.44 -12.13 -36.40
N PHE A 12 -0.42 -11.14 -36.11
CA PHE A 12 -0.16 -10.16 -35.05
C PHE A 12 -0.21 -10.89 -33.72
N THR A 13 0.94 -11.26 -33.18
CA THR A 13 1.07 -11.60 -31.77
C THR A 13 0.88 -10.31 -30.99
N LEU A 14 -0.33 -10.11 -30.49
CA LEU A 14 -0.61 -9.12 -29.48
C LEU A 14 0.16 -9.57 -28.23
N PHE A 15 1.31 -8.95 -27.99
CA PHE A 15 1.91 -8.98 -26.68
C PHE A 15 0.93 -8.24 -25.75
N SER A 16 -0.01 -8.98 -25.18
CA SER A 16 -0.73 -8.55 -24.01
C SER A 16 0.33 -8.43 -22.90
N CYS A 17 0.68 -7.22 -22.56
CA CYS A 17 1.37 -6.95 -21.33
C CYS A 17 0.35 -7.30 -20.23
N GLU A 18 0.38 -8.53 -19.73
CA GLU A 18 -0.31 -8.87 -18.50
C GLU A 18 0.32 -8.01 -17.40
N LYS A 19 -0.37 -6.95 -17.05
CA LYS A 19 -0.13 -6.31 -15.75
C LYS A 19 -0.40 -7.39 -14.71
N ASP A 20 0.60 -7.70 -13.91
CA ASP A 20 0.45 -8.57 -12.76
C ASP A 20 -0.68 -8.05 -11.87
N GLN A 21 -1.88 -8.60 -12.07
CA GLN A 21 -3.08 -8.24 -11.32
C GLN A 21 -3.16 -8.99 -9.97
N ASN A 22 -2.02 -9.29 -9.38
CA ASN A 22 -1.94 -9.93 -8.07
C ASN A 22 -1.79 -8.94 -6.91
N LEU A 23 -2.17 -7.69 -7.13
CA LEU A 23 -2.26 -6.74 -6.02
C LEU A 23 -3.68 -6.85 -5.45
N PRO A 24 -3.83 -7.18 -4.17
CA PRO A 24 -5.15 -7.28 -3.56
C PRO A 24 -5.85 -5.93 -3.63
N ALA A 25 -7.10 -5.92 -4.11
CA ALA A 25 -7.97 -4.77 -3.97
C ALA A 25 -8.28 -4.54 -2.47
N PRO A 26 -8.45 -3.31 -2.03
CA PRO A 26 -8.59 -2.09 -2.81
C PRO A 26 -7.28 -1.31 -2.93
N TYR A 27 -6.90 -1.05 -4.16
CA TYR A 27 -5.63 -0.41 -4.51
C TYR A 27 -5.55 1.06 -4.07
N TYR A 28 -6.68 1.76 -4.08
CA TYR A 28 -6.83 3.16 -3.66
C TYR A 28 -7.58 3.21 -2.33
N SER A 29 -7.02 2.60 -1.31
CA SER A 29 -7.55 2.59 0.04
C SER A 29 -6.42 2.64 1.04
N ILE A 30 -6.69 3.24 2.20
CA ILE A 30 -5.75 3.23 3.31
C ILE A 30 -5.57 1.82 3.93
N GLU A 31 -6.52 0.91 3.69
CA GLU A 31 -6.46 -0.46 4.18
C GLU A 31 -5.16 -1.17 3.77
N GLY A 32 -4.60 -1.96 4.69
CA GLY A 32 -3.42 -2.77 4.49
C GLY A 32 -2.16 -2.24 5.15
N LYS A 33 -1.02 -2.74 4.70
CA LYS A 33 0.30 -2.51 5.29
C LYS A 33 1.01 -1.32 4.65
N TRP A 34 1.64 -0.51 5.49
CA TRP A 34 2.31 0.72 5.08
C TRP A 34 3.63 0.93 5.82
N LEU A 35 4.57 1.58 5.14
CA LEU A 35 5.81 2.10 5.70
C LEU A 35 5.69 3.61 5.80
N ILE A 36 6.10 4.19 6.92
CA ILE A 36 6.31 5.64 7.01
C ILE A 36 7.56 6.01 6.21
N GLU A 37 7.51 7.25 5.67
CA GLU A 37 8.64 7.90 4.99
C GLU A 37 10.01 7.28 5.27
N GLY A 38 10.68 6.97 4.23
CA GLY A 38 11.97 6.30 4.33
C GLY A 38 11.80 4.82 4.04
N MET A 39 12.83 4.32 3.62
CA MET A 39 12.88 3.00 3.11
C MET A 39 13.38 2.08 4.15
N ILE A 40 12.94 0.86 4.12
CA ILE A 40 13.70 -0.21 4.71
C ILE A 40 15.12 -0.22 4.08
N PRO A 41 16.21 -0.20 4.90
CA PRO A 41 16.23 -0.43 6.35
C PRO A 41 16.03 0.82 7.24
N ASP A 42 15.98 2.00 6.67
CA ASP A 42 15.97 3.25 7.44
C ASP A 42 14.58 3.58 8.02
N GLY A 43 13.52 3.12 7.37
CA GLY A 43 12.15 3.26 7.85
C GLY A 43 11.80 2.16 8.85
N ASN A 44 11.77 2.50 10.12
CA ASN A 44 11.50 1.53 11.18
C ASN A 44 10.05 1.48 11.64
N THR A 45 9.21 2.43 11.23
CA THR A 45 7.81 2.49 11.62
C THR A 45 6.91 1.99 10.50
N MET A 46 6.01 1.08 10.86
CA MET A 46 5.06 0.47 9.94
C MET A 46 3.66 0.57 10.51
N TYR A 47 2.67 0.75 9.63
CA TYR A 47 1.26 0.73 10.00
C TYR A 47 0.53 -0.40 9.30
N LEU A 48 -0.44 -0.97 9.99
CA LEU A 48 -1.48 -1.81 9.42
C LEU A 48 -2.83 -1.14 9.71
N TYR A 49 -3.57 -0.82 8.67
CA TYR A 49 -4.96 -0.38 8.76
C TYR A 49 -5.86 -1.55 8.38
N GLU A 50 -6.64 -2.04 9.32
CA GLU A 50 -7.52 -3.19 9.13
C GLU A 50 -8.72 -3.10 10.06
N ASP A 51 -9.91 -3.30 9.50
CA ASP A 51 -11.18 -3.36 10.26
C ASP A 51 -11.42 -2.15 11.19
N GLY A 52 -11.07 -0.94 10.75
CA GLY A 52 -11.23 0.28 11.52
C GLY A 52 -10.20 0.50 12.62
N LEU A 53 -9.16 -0.32 12.68
CA LEU A 53 -8.05 -0.21 13.63
C LEU A 53 -6.72 0.02 12.91
N ARG A 54 -5.94 0.98 13.40
CA ARG A 54 -4.56 1.20 12.98
C ARG A 54 -3.60 0.59 14.00
N TYR A 55 -2.88 -0.44 13.59
CA TYR A 55 -1.80 -1.05 14.36
C TYR A 55 -0.48 -0.39 14.01
N THR A 56 0.41 -0.26 14.98
CA THR A 56 1.75 0.30 14.79
C THR A 56 2.80 -0.76 15.12
N TYR A 57 3.76 -0.93 14.23
CA TYR A 57 4.89 -1.85 14.40
C TYR A 57 6.20 -1.08 14.28
N TYR A 58 7.20 -1.52 15.03
CA TYR A 58 8.55 -1.01 14.91
C TYR A 58 9.52 -2.13 14.56
N CYS A 59 10.34 -1.88 13.57
CA CYS A 59 11.50 -2.71 13.30
C CYS A 59 12.73 -2.00 13.86
N VAL A 60 13.26 -2.51 14.96
CA VAL A 60 14.43 -1.92 15.63
C VAL A 60 15.71 -2.59 15.17
N GLU A 61 15.66 -3.89 14.96
CA GLU A 61 16.79 -4.73 14.52
C GLU A 61 16.27 -5.88 13.66
N GLY A 62 17.11 -6.38 12.76
CA GLY A 62 16.82 -7.56 11.96
C GLY A 62 16.27 -7.28 10.57
N ASP A 63 15.55 -8.22 10.02
CA ASP A 63 14.97 -8.15 8.69
C ASP A 63 13.60 -7.47 8.72
N CYS A 64 13.60 -6.17 8.46
CA CYS A 64 12.39 -5.36 8.45
C CYS A 64 11.44 -5.71 7.30
N GLU A 65 11.96 -6.21 6.19
CA GLU A 65 11.13 -6.69 5.10
C GLU A 65 10.39 -7.97 5.49
N ALA A 66 11.07 -8.89 6.15
CA ALA A 66 10.43 -10.10 6.68
C ALA A 66 9.36 -9.75 7.72
N LEU A 67 9.61 -8.77 8.59
CA LEU A 67 8.62 -8.28 9.54
C LEU A 67 7.41 -7.70 8.79
N TYR A 68 7.62 -6.79 7.83
CA TYR A 68 6.55 -6.21 7.03
C TYR A 68 5.68 -7.28 6.35
N ASN A 69 6.29 -8.30 5.82
CA ASN A 69 5.56 -9.37 5.15
C ASN A 69 4.77 -10.26 6.11
N SER A 70 5.21 -10.39 7.36
CA SER A 70 4.68 -11.37 8.31
C SER A 70 3.69 -10.81 9.34
N TYR A 71 3.70 -9.50 9.66
CA TYR A 71 2.81 -9.00 10.70
C TYR A 71 1.34 -9.00 10.28
N GLU A 72 0.47 -9.25 11.24
CA GLU A 72 -0.99 -9.35 11.06
C GLU A 72 -1.70 -8.66 12.23
N ALA A 73 -2.95 -8.24 12.03
CA ALA A 73 -3.75 -7.65 13.08
C ALA A 73 -3.83 -8.61 14.30
N ASN A 74 -3.66 -8.05 15.48
CA ASN A 74 -3.71 -8.79 16.75
C ASN A 74 -2.66 -9.91 16.91
N ASP A 75 -1.56 -9.90 16.17
CA ASP A 75 -0.46 -10.88 16.29
C ASP A 75 0.35 -10.74 17.60
N GLY A 76 0.09 -9.69 18.38
CA GLY A 76 0.77 -9.40 19.62
C GLY A 76 2.14 -8.74 19.48
N ASN A 77 2.61 -8.49 18.26
CA ASN A 77 3.90 -7.84 18.00
C ASN A 77 3.75 -6.32 17.78
N HIS A 78 2.54 -5.83 17.65
CA HIS A 78 2.27 -4.40 17.51
C HIS A 78 2.41 -3.67 18.86
N ILE A 79 2.57 -2.34 18.79
CA ILE A 79 2.51 -1.49 19.96
C ILE A 79 1.13 -1.62 20.63
N PRO A 80 1.05 -1.81 21.94
CA PRO A 80 -0.21 -1.89 22.66
C PRO A 80 -1.10 -0.66 22.43
N GLY A 81 -2.41 -0.89 22.25
CA GLY A 81 -3.39 0.16 22.04
C GLY A 81 -3.47 0.60 20.57
N PRO A 82 -3.95 -0.27 19.67
CA PRO A 82 -4.26 0.16 18.31
C PRO A 82 -5.27 1.30 18.34
N LEU A 83 -5.18 2.20 17.35
CA LEU A 83 -6.00 3.40 17.29
C LEU A 83 -7.20 3.18 16.35
N ASN A 84 -8.37 3.66 16.74
CA ASN A 84 -9.52 3.66 15.83
C ASN A 84 -9.28 4.62 14.67
N TYR A 85 -9.76 4.23 13.48
CA TYR A 85 -9.78 5.13 12.33
C TYR A 85 -11.07 4.97 11.53
N THR A 86 -11.38 5.99 10.77
CA THR A 86 -12.35 5.98 9.68
C THR A 86 -11.72 6.54 8.42
N TYR A 87 -12.14 6.02 7.27
CA TYR A 87 -11.73 6.53 5.97
C TYR A 87 -12.95 6.67 5.06
N GLU A 88 -13.36 7.91 4.81
CA GLU A 88 -14.56 8.23 4.05
C GLU A 88 -14.31 9.45 3.17
N ASN A 89 -14.73 9.38 1.91
CA ASN A 89 -14.58 10.47 0.95
C ASN A 89 -13.15 11.03 0.87
N ASP A 90 -12.17 10.13 0.83
CA ASP A 90 -10.74 10.43 0.81
C ASP A 90 -10.21 11.17 2.05
N ILE A 91 -10.97 11.22 3.12
CA ILE A 91 -10.56 11.78 4.40
C ILE A 91 -10.31 10.64 5.40
N LEU A 92 -9.10 10.60 5.91
CA LEU A 92 -8.71 9.73 7.02
C LEU A 92 -8.88 10.49 8.33
N THR A 93 -9.57 9.87 9.28
CA THR A 93 -9.62 10.33 10.67
C THR A 93 -9.07 9.22 11.56
N VAL A 94 -8.06 9.53 12.36
CA VAL A 94 -7.48 8.61 13.35
C VAL A 94 -7.67 9.20 14.75
N ASP A 95 -8.29 8.45 15.65
CA ASP A 95 -8.42 8.82 17.06
C ASP A 95 -7.05 8.63 17.76
N LEU A 96 -6.43 9.74 18.14
CA LEU A 96 -5.15 9.75 18.85
C LEU A 96 -5.32 9.63 20.37
N ASN A 97 -6.52 9.34 20.82
CA ASN A 97 -6.95 9.31 22.22
C ASN A 97 -7.00 10.68 22.91
N PHE A 98 -7.61 10.70 24.08
CA PHE A 98 -7.76 11.90 24.92
C PHE A 98 -8.43 13.10 24.22
N GLY A 99 -9.29 12.82 23.22
CA GLY A 99 -9.99 13.85 22.46
C GLY A 99 -9.15 14.51 21.38
N ASN A 100 -8.03 13.93 21.00
CA ASN A 100 -7.21 14.37 19.88
C ASN A 100 -7.48 13.48 18.66
N GLU A 101 -7.53 14.09 17.50
CA GLU A 101 -7.73 13.39 16.22
C GLU A 101 -6.73 13.89 15.18
N LEU A 102 -6.27 12.99 14.33
CA LEU A 102 -5.65 13.32 13.07
C LEU A 102 -6.74 13.26 12.00
N VAL A 103 -7.04 14.38 11.38
CA VAL A 103 -7.97 14.47 10.26
C VAL A 103 -7.22 14.99 9.04
N THR A 104 -7.14 14.21 7.98
CA THR A 104 -6.36 14.56 6.80
C THR A 104 -6.95 13.99 5.53
N PRO A 105 -7.01 14.77 4.44
CA PRO A 105 -7.23 14.23 3.11
C PRO A 105 -6.05 13.32 2.71
N ILE A 106 -6.37 12.23 2.02
CA ILE A 106 -5.39 11.29 1.47
C ILE A 106 -5.47 11.32 -0.04
N THR A 107 -4.33 11.48 -0.68
CA THR A 107 -4.19 11.28 -2.13
C THR A 107 -3.32 10.06 -2.37
N PHE A 108 -3.73 9.20 -3.31
CA PHE A 108 -2.94 8.02 -3.68
C PHE A 108 -2.21 8.28 -4.98
N GLU A 109 -0.92 7.95 -5.00
CA GLU A 109 -0.07 7.95 -6.17
C GLU A 109 0.54 6.56 -6.42
N CYS A 110 1.27 6.41 -7.50
CA CYS A 110 1.93 5.15 -7.90
C CYS A 110 0.97 3.96 -7.88
N ASP A 111 -0.18 4.11 -8.54
CA ASP A 111 -1.21 3.07 -8.58
C ASP A 111 -1.64 2.57 -7.17
N GLY A 112 -1.68 3.46 -6.17
CA GLY A 112 -2.02 3.14 -4.79
C GLY A 112 -0.85 2.63 -3.95
N GLY A 113 0.36 2.71 -4.47
CA GLY A 113 1.57 2.32 -3.75
C GLY A 113 2.08 3.40 -2.79
N GLU A 114 1.62 4.63 -2.96
CA GLU A 114 1.90 5.76 -2.08
C GLU A 114 0.60 6.38 -1.60
N ALA A 115 0.50 6.69 -0.32
CA ALA A 115 -0.58 7.46 0.30
C ALA A 115 0.00 8.75 0.87
N ILE A 116 -0.39 9.88 0.30
CA ILE A 116 0.07 11.21 0.69
C ILE A 116 -0.92 11.81 1.67
N PHE A 117 -0.43 12.16 2.84
CA PHE A 117 -1.17 12.84 3.89
C PHE A 117 -0.95 14.35 3.74
N GLU A 118 -1.98 15.11 3.38
CA GLU A 118 -1.86 16.56 3.19
C GLU A 118 -1.47 17.28 4.48
N THR A 119 -1.91 16.76 5.61
CA THR A 119 -1.59 17.29 6.94
C THR A 119 -1.25 16.12 7.87
N PRO A 120 -0.08 16.10 8.47
CA PRO A 120 1.00 17.10 8.56
C PRO A 120 1.97 17.13 7.38
N GLY A 121 1.73 16.41 6.29
CA GLY A 121 2.58 16.44 5.10
C GLY A 121 3.67 15.38 5.13
N TYR A 122 3.27 14.11 5.12
CA TYR A 122 4.14 12.94 4.94
C TYR A 122 3.48 11.90 4.05
N SER A 123 4.26 10.96 3.56
CA SER A 123 3.76 9.84 2.77
C SER A 123 3.92 8.51 3.48
N LEU A 124 3.02 7.61 3.16
CA LEU A 124 3.13 6.19 3.47
C LEU A 124 3.36 5.42 2.17
N PHE A 125 4.18 4.39 2.21
CA PHE A 125 4.52 3.58 1.05
C PHE A 125 4.20 2.12 1.29
N ARG A 126 3.71 1.43 0.27
CA ARG A 126 3.66 -0.04 0.28
C ARG A 126 5.02 -0.58 -0.12
N LEU A 127 5.44 -1.65 0.53
CA LEU A 127 6.69 -2.32 0.17
C LEU A 127 6.66 -2.76 -1.30
N ASN A 128 7.74 -2.49 -2.02
CA ASN A 128 7.89 -2.81 -3.44
C ASN A 128 6.87 -2.15 -4.37
N SER A 129 6.32 -1.02 -3.98
CA SER A 129 5.34 -0.29 -4.79
C SER A 129 5.90 0.34 -6.08
N GLY A 130 7.21 0.39 -6.23
CA GLY A 130 7.87 1.07 -7.36
C GLY A 130 7.82 2.60 -7.28
N CYS A 131 7.41 3.15 -6.15
CA CYS A 131 7.32 4.59 -5.88
C CYS A 131 8.62 5.18 -5.31
N ASN A 132 9.67 4.40 -5.25
CA ASN A 132 10.94 4.77 -4.61
C ASN A 132 12.08 4.82 -5.60
#